data_5a45a97aed3f404c82ec3dd0fe77d472
#
_entry.id   5a45a97aed3f404c82ec3dd0fe77d472
#
_cell.length_a   1.000
_cell.length_b   1.000
_cell.length_c   1.000
_cell.angle_alpha   90.00
_cell.angle_beta   90.00
_cell.angle_gamma   90.00
#
_symmetry.space_group_name_H-M   'P 1'
#
loop_
_entity.id
_entity.type
_entity.pdbx_description
1 polymer ?
#
loop_
_entity_poly.entity_id
_entity_poly.type
_entity_poly.pdbx_seq_one_letter_code
_entity_poly.pdbx_strand_id
1 'polypeptide(L)'
;LDDLRSLTPEKAVAYLEIRGQEIGQKSLDMERQAIQSMMQNVTNKLASTEKLPVVKSEQTQILSSRAYTVDQVKIITAAQAEKNAFSTQIAYAAGLRAHELLTIARSNEQAPDARPALDTKFEGRDGVIYTVTGKGGLTRNVLLPASLAIQLENRRLGEVRTAVDRGVFYQQR
;
A
#
# COMPACT_ATOMS: atom_id res chain seq x y z
N LEU A 1 31.91 7.14 9.17
CA LEU A 1 31.94 7.97 7.95
C LEU A 1 31.87 9.42 8.40
N ASP A 2 32.99 10.10 8.43
CA ASP A 2 33.06 11.49 8.97
C ASP A 2 32.46 12.52 7.99
N ASP A 3 32.43 12.23 6.69
CA ASP A 3 31.78 13.06 5.66
C ASP A 3 31.27 12.19 4.50
N LEU A 4 29.97 12.22 4.25
CA LEU A 4 29.35 11.53 3.13
C LEU A 4 29.89 11.99 1.77
N ARG A 5 30.40 13.22 1.67
CA ARG A 5 31.06 13.73 0.47
C ARG A 5 32.36 13.02 0.13
N SER A 6 32.98 12.36 1.12
CA SER A 6 34.20 11.56 0.90
C SER A 6 33.92 10.11 0.47
N LEU A 7 32.65 9.70 0.40
CA LEU A 7 32.24 8.36 0.03
C LEU A 7 32.60 8.06 -1.43
N THR A 8 33.36 6.98 -1.66
CA THR A 8 33.62 6.45 -3.01
C THR A 8 32.72 5.26 -3.33
N PRO A 9 32.56 4.86 -4.61
CA PRO A 9 31.79 3.69 -4.97
C PRO A 9 32.21 2.42 -4.23
N GLU A 10 33.53 2.20 -4.07
CA GLU A 10 34.10 1.03 -3.39
C GLU A 10 33.71 1.04 -1.89
N LYS A 11 33.83 2.19 -1.25
CA LYS A 11 33.43 2.34 0.16
C LYS A 11 31.90 2.17 0.35
N ALA A 12 31.11 2.61 -0.63
CA ALA A 12 29.67 2.42 -0.62
C ALA A 12 29.31 0.94 -0.71
N VAL A 13 29.98 0.18 -1.58
CA VAL A 13 29.79 -1.27 -1.70
C VAL A 13 30.19 -1.99 -0.43
N ALA A 14 31.36 -1.70 0.12
CA ALA A 14 31.82 -2.29 1.39
C ALA A 14 30.85 -2.01 2.56
N TYR A 15 30.28 -0.81 2.62
CA TYR A 15 29.23 -0.48 3.59
C TYR A 15 27.98 -1.35 3.38
N LEU A 16 27.52 -1.50 2.13
CA LEU A 16 26.34 -2.31 1.81
C LEU A 16 26.55 -3.80 2.10
N GLU A 17 27.78 -4.31 1.93
CA GLU A 17 28.14 -5.69 2.29
C GLU A 17 28.00 -5.93 3.79
N ILE A 18 28.50 -5.00 4.63
CA ILE A 18 28.32 -5.08 6.09
C ILE A 18 26.83 -4.99 6.43
N ARG A 19 26.09 -4.05 5.84
CA ARG A 19 24.65 -3.90 6.08
C ARG A 19 23.83 -5.11 5.63
N GLY A 20 24.30 -5.81 4.58
CA GLY A 20 23.67 -7.04 4.09
C GLY A 20 23.63 -8.16 5.12
N GLN A 21 24.51 -8.15 6.12
CA GLN A 21 24.49 -9.09 7.23
C GLN A 21 23.43 -8.75 8.29
N GLU A 22 22.97 -7.48 8.34
CA GLU A 22 22.09 -6.97 9.39
C GLU A 22 20.64 -6.80 8.93
N ILE A 23 20.41 -6.43 7.67
CA ILE A 23 19.09 -6.06 7.16
C ILE A 23 18.67 -6.88 5.95
N GLY A 24 17.34 -7.04 5.78
CA GLY A 24 16.79 -7.79 4.65
C GLY A 24 16.97 -7.06 3.30
N GLN A 25 16.91 -7.84 2.21
CA GLN A 25 17.21 -7.39 0.83
C GLN A 25 16.50 -6.10 0.45
N LYS A 26 15.22 -5.96 0.77
CA LYS A 26 14.44 -4.77 0.40
C LYS A 26 14.97 -3.48 1.03
N SER A 27 15.36 -3.55 2.30
CA SER A 27 15.96 -2.40 3.00
C SER A 27 17.35 -2.09 2.46
N LEU A 28 18.14 -3.12 2.19
CA LEU A 28 19.46 -2.99 1.59
C LEU A 28 19.40 -2.34 0.20
N ASP A 29 18.43 -2.73 -0.63
CA ASP A 29 18.20 -2.11 -1.94
C ASP A 29 17.78 -0.64 -1.83
N MET A 30 17.00 -0.28 -0.81
CA MET A 30 16.65 1.12 -0.55
C MET A 30 17.87 1.94 -0.16
N GLU A 31 18.73 1.44 0.75
CA GLU A 31 19.99 2.10 1.12
C GLU A 31 20.92 2.25 -0.11
N ARG A 32 21.07 1.19 -0.91
CA ARG A 32 21.84 1.24 -2.15
C ARG A 32 21.35 2.32 -3.12
N GLN A 33 20.03 2.39 -3.34
CA GLN A 33 19.43 3.39 -4.24
C GLN A 33 19.61 4.82 -3.71
N ALA A 34 19.48 5.03 -2.40
CA ALA A 34 19.69 6.33 -1.77
C ALA A 34 21.15 6.80 -1.92
N ILE A 35 22.11 5.91 -1.63
CA ILE A 35 23.55 6.18 -1.80
C ILE A 35 23.87 6.47 -3.27
N GLN A 36 23.38 5.65 -4.19
CA GLN A 36 23.58 5.85 -5.63
C GLN A 36 23.04 7.21 -6.08
N SER A 37 21.81 7.57 -5.68
CA SER A 37 21.20 8.85 -6.03
C SER A 37 22.00 10.03 -5.48
N MET A 38 22.51 9.93 -4.26
CA MET A 38 23.37 10.95 -3.67
C MET A 38 24.69 11.08 -4.47
N MET A 39 25.30 9.95 -4.84
CA MET A 39 26.56 9.96 -5.59
C MET A 39 26.41 10.48 -7.01
N GLN A 40 25.28 10.24 -7.65
CA GLN A 40 24.98 10.72 -9.01
C GLN A 40 24.59 12.21 -9.03
N ASN A 41 23.78 12.67 -8.05
CA ASN A 41 23.14 13.98 -8.13
C ASN A 41 23.74 15.05 -7.19
N VAL A 42 24.47 14.63 -6.15
CA VAL A 42 25.01 15.56 -5.15
C VAL A 42 26.52 15.62 -5.18
N THR A 43 27.19 14.46 -5.15
CA THR A 43 28.68 14.42 -5.09
C THR A 43 29.34 14.23 -6.46
N ASN A 44 28.58 13.87 -7.48
CA ASN A 44 29.05 13.58 -8.85
C ASN A 44 30.20 12.55 -8.92
N LYS A 45 30.23 11.61 -7.95
CA LYS A 45 31.25 10.53 -7.87
C LYS A 45 30.82 9.26 -8.61
N LEU A 46 29.63 9.23 -9.13
CA LEU A 46 29.09 8.17 -9.97
C LEU A 46 28.40 8.82 -11.17
N ALA A 47 28.71 8.37 -12.38
CA ALA A 47 28.04 8.88 -13.56
C ALA A 47 26.54 8.52 -13.56
N SER A 48 25.71 9.32 -14.20
CA SER A 48 24.25 9.10 -14.24
C SER A 48 23.85 7.76 -14.89
N THR A 49 24.71 7.22 -15.76
CA THR A 49 24.53 5.92 -16.41
C THR A 49 25.08 4.75 -15.60
N GLU A 50 25.93 5.00 -14.61
CA GLU A 50 26.53 3.98 -13.76
C GLU A 50 25.61 3.64 -12.58
N LYS A 51 25.69 2.39 -12.12
CA LYS A 51 24.91 1.89 -10.98
C LYS A 51 25.82 1.18 -10.00
N LEU A 52 25.55 1.38 -8.71
CA LEU A 52 26.17 0.56 -7.69
C LEU A 52 25.69 -0.90 -7.85
N PRO A 53 26.58 -1.89 -7.71
CA PRO A 53 26.22 -3.30 -7.80
C PRO A 53 25.17 -3.65 -6.74
N VAL A 54 24.37 -4.67 -7.07
CA VAL A 54 23.39 -5.22 -6.12
C VAL A 54 24.12 -6.14 -5.16
N VAL A 55 24.16 -5.75 -3.90
CA VAL A 55 24.64 -6.60 -2.80
C VAL A 55 23.50 -7.48 -2.31
N LYS A 56 23.76 -8.77 -2.11
CA LYS A 56 22.76 -9.71 -1.59
C LYS A 56 22.78 -9.70 -0.05
N SER A 57 21.60 -9.62 0.54
CA SER A 57 21.43 -9.78 1.97
C SER A 57 21.62 -11.25 2.40
N GLU A 58 22.26 -11.46 3.51
CA GLU A 58 22.36 -12.76 4.18
C GLU A 58 21.12 -13.07 4.99
N GLN A 59 20.27 -12.07 5.26
CA GLN A 59 19.04 -12.22 6.01
C GLN A 59 17.97 -12.94 5.19
N THR A 60 17.48 -14.05 5.72
CA THR A 60 16.39 -14.80 5.10
C THR A 60 15.10 -14.02 5.18
N GLN A 61 14.47 -13.77 4.04
CA GLN A 61 13.15 -13.14 4.02
C GLN A 61 12.11 -14.11 4.58
N ILE A 62 11.46 -13.73 5.67
CA ILE A 62 10.32 -14.47 6.20
C ILE A 62 9.13 -14.22 5.28
N LEU A 63 8.78 -15.20 4.45
CA LEU A 63 7.67 -15.13 3.49
C LEU A 63 6.31 -15.54 4.12
N SER A 64 6.21 -15.54 5.46
CA SER A 64 4.94 -15.82 6.12
C SER A 64 3.92 -14.70 5.84
N SER A 65 2.68 -15.10 5.57
CA SER A 65 1.58 -14.15 5.43
C SER A 65 1.42 -13.32 6.71
N ARG A 66 1.36 -12.00 6.57
CA ARG A 66 1.03 -11.07 7.65
C ARG A 66 -0.47 -10.71 7.67
N ALA A 67 -1.26 -11.36 6.81
CA ALA A 67 -2.70 -11.15 6.76
C ALA A 67 -3.33 -11.70 8.05
N TYR A 68 -4.24 -10.93 8.64
CA TYR A 68 -5.04 -11.40 9.76
C TYR A 68 -5.97 -12.52 9.32
N THR A 69 -6.19 -13.49 10.20
CA THR A 69 -7.23 -14.50 10.01
C THR A 69 -8.61 -13.92 10.33
N VAL A 70 -9.66 -14.59 9.87
CA VAL A 70 -11.06 -14.18 10.18
C VAL A 70 -11.28 -14.03 11.68
N ASP A 71 -10.77 -14.96 12.50
CA ASP A 71 -10.97 -14.95 13.95
C ASP A 71 -10.19 -13.82 14.63
N GLN A 72 -8.98 -13.53 14.16
CA GLN A 72 -8.25 -12.35 14.61
C GLN A 72 -9.00 -11.05 14.31
N VAL A 73 -9.59 -10.94 13.12
CA VAL A 73 -10.40 -9.77 12.75
C VAL A 73 -11.64 -9.66 13.64
N LYS A 74 -12.32 -10.76 13.95
CA LYS A 74 -13.45 -10.76 14.90
C LYS A 74 -13.04 -10.24 16.29
N ILE A 75 -11.91 -10.72 16.82
CA ILE A 75 -11.38 -10.28 18.11
C ILE A 75 -11.08 -8.77 18.08
N ILE A 76 -10.38 -8.31 17.03
CA ILE A 76 -10.03 -6.90 16.87
C ILE A 76 -11.30 -6.03 16.80
N THR A 77 -12.27 -6.41 15.97
CA THR A 77 -13.51 -5.64 15.80
C THR A 77 -14.37 -5.63 17.04
N ALA A 78 -14.41 -6.72 17.82
CA ALA A 78 -15.13 -6.77 19.10
C ALA A 78 -14.56 -5.81 20.16
N ALA A 79 -13.24 -5.52 20.08
CA ALA A 79 -12.58 -4.58 21.00
C ALA A 79 -12.64 -3.11 20.54
N GLN A 80 -13.15 -2.84 19.34
CA GLN A 80 -13.21 -1.50 18.77
C GLN A 80 -14.58 -0.84 18.99
N ALA A 81 -14.59 0.51 19.00
CA ALA A 81 -15.85 1.25 18.86
C ALA A 81 -16.50 0.91 17.50
N GLU A 82 -17.85 0.87 17.47
CA GLU A 82 -18.65 0.40 16.33
C GLU A 82 -18.19 0.99 14.98
N LYS A 83 -17.95 2.30 14.92
CA LYS A 83 -17.49 2.98 13.70
C LYS A 83 -16.13 2.45 13.18
N ASN A 84 -15.21 2.15 14.10
CA ASN A 84 -13.88 1.63 13.75
C ASN A 84 -13.97 0.14 13.39
N ALA A 85 -14.80 -0.62 14.11
CA ALA A 85 -15.08 -2.01 13.83
C ALA A 85 -15.61 -2.20 12.39
N PHE A 86 -16.57 -1.37 12.00
CA PHE A 86 -17.13 -1.40 10.64
C PHE A 86 -16.06 -1.08 9.57
N SER A 87 -15.25 -0.03 9.77
CA SER A 87 -14.16 0.31 8.85
C SER A 87 -13.13 -0.82 8.75
N THR A 88 -12.81 -1.47 9.86
CA THR A 88 -11.89 -2.64 9.88
C THR A 88 -12.49 -3.82 9.11
N GLN A 89 -13.78 -4.11 9.27
CA GLN A 89 -14.47 -5.18 8.54
C GLN A 89 -14.45 -4.93 7.02
N ILE A 90 -14.75 -3.71 6.58
CA ILE A 90 -14.70 -3.34 5.17
C ILE A 90 -13.27 -3.45 4.63
N ALA A 91 -12.30 -2.90 5.35
CA ALA A 91 -10.89 -2.96 4.93
C ALA A 91 -10.40 -4.41 4.77
N TYR A 92 -10.78 -5.28 5.70
CA TYR A 92 -10.44 -6.69 5.64
C TYR A 92 -11.15 -7.41 4.49
N ALA A 93 -12.47 -7.24 4.36
CA ALA A 93 -13.28 -7.95 3.35
C ALA A 93 -12.87 -7.60 1.92
N ALA A 94 -12.54 -6.34 1.65
CA ALA A 94 -12.19 -5.85 0.32
C ALA A 94 -10.67 -5.67 0.09
N GLY A 95 -9.83 -5.99 1.07
CA GLY A 95 -8.39 -5.82 1.00
C GLY A 95 -7.96 -4.36 0.83
N LEU A 96 -8.58 -3.45 1.59
CA LEU A 96 -8.35 -2.01 1.46
C LEU A 96 -7.21 -1.51 2.36
N ARG A 97 -6.50 -0.50 1.87
CA ARG A 97 -5.65 0.34 2.72
C ARG A 97 -6.51 1.39 3.44
N ALA A 98 -6.02 1.90 4.56
CA ALA A 98 -6.75 2.88 5.38
C ALA A 98 -7.27 4.09 4.57
N HIS A 99 -6.46 4.65 3.66
CA HIS A 99 -6.90 5.78 2.84
C HIS A 99 -7.91 5.40 1.75
N GLU A 100 -7.94 4.14 1.30
CA GLU A 100 -8.89 3.66 0.30
C GLU A 100 -10.31 3.60 0.85
N LEU A 101 -10.47 3.47 2.18
CA LEU A 101 -11.76 3.60 2.85
C LEU A 101 -12.43 4.97 2.58
N LEU A 102 -11.63 6.03 2.43
CA LEU A 102 -12.13 7.39 2.16
C LEU A 102 -12.53 7.59 0.69
N THR A 103 -12.15 6.69 -0.19
CA THR A 103 -12.36 6.80 -1.64
C THR A 103 -13.34 5.78 -2.19
N ILE A 104 -14.07 5.06 -1.31
CA ILE A 104 -15.09 4.10 -1.73
C ILE A 104 -16.21 4.86 -2.45
N ALA A 105 -16.54 4.40 -3.66
CA ALA A 105 -17.61 4.94 -4.48
C ALA A 105 -18.36 3.80 -5.18
N ARG A 106 -19.59 4.06 -5.63
CA ARG A 106 -20.30 3.16 -6.54
C ARG A 106 -19.66 3.19 -7.91
N SER A 107 -19.71 2.09 -8.65
CA SER A 107 -19.11 2.00 -9.99
C SER A 107 -19.70 2.98 -11.00
N ASN A 108 -20.95 3.42 -10.80
CA ASN A 108 -21.59 4.44 -11.64
C ASN A 108 -21.24 5.88 -11.25
N GLU A 109 -20.61 6.08 -10.09
CA GLU A 109 -20.14 7.40 -9.61
C GLU A 109 -18.67 7.61 -9.94
N GLN A 110 -17.91 6.55 -9.86
CA GLN A 110 -16.49 6.56 -10.18
C GLN A 110 -16.13 5.27 -10.92
N ALA A 111 -15.89 5.39 -12.22
CA ALA A 111 -15.49 4.26 -13.05
C ALA A 111 -14.07 3.79 -12.68
N PRO A 112 -13.78 2.49 -12.75
CA PRO A 112 -12.42 1.99 -12.62
C PRO A 112 -11.56 2.43 -13.80
N ASP A 113 -10.24 2.49 -13.60
CA ASP A 113 -9.29 2.73 -14.67
C ASP A 113 -9.34 1.62 -15.71
N ALA A 114 -9.06 1.97 -16.96
CA ALA A 114 -9.06 1.06 -18.12
C ALA A 114 -7.94 0.00 -18.10
N ARG A 115 -7.21 -0.16 -16.99
CA ARG A 115 -6.21 -1.22 -16.87
C ARG A 115 -6.88 -2.58 -16.85
N PRO A 116 -6.35 -3.58 -17.61
CA PRO A 116 -6.93 -4.91 -17.62
C PRO A 116 -7.00 -5.47 -16.20
N ALA A 117 -8.21 -5.69 -15.71
CA ALA A 117 -8.43 -6.54 -14.53
C ALA A 117 -8.63 -7.96 -15.04
N LEU A 118 -8.25 -8.96 -14.26
CA LEU A 118 -8.63 -10.34 -14.56
C LEU A 118 -10.15 -10.42 -14.48
N ASP A 119 -10.80 -10.86 -15.56
CA ASP A 119 -12.27 -11.01 -15.63
C ASP A 119 -12.79 -11.94 -14.54
N THR A 120 -11.98 -12.94 -14.17
CA THR A 120 -12.25 -13.92 -13.12
C THR A 120 -12.03 -13.39 -11.69
N LYS A 121 -11.61 -12.14 -11.50
CA LYS A 121 -11.22 -11.61 -10.18
C LYS A 121 -12.27 -11.80 -9.10
N PHE A 122 -13.55 -11.71 -9.46
CA PHE A 122 -14.69 -11.82 -8.54
C PHE A 122 -15.59 -13.00 -8.85
N GLU A 123 -15.19 -13.87 -9.76
CA GLU A 123 -15.96 -15.04 -10.16
C GLU A 123 -16.24 -15.95 -8.96
N GLY A 124 -17.49 -16.44 -8.86
CA GLY A 124 -17.94 -17.28 -7.75
C GLY A 124 -18.05 -16.59 -6.38
N ARG A 125 -17.96 -15.26 -6.33
CA ARG A 125 -18.09 -14.50 -5.08
C ARG A 125 -19.35 -13.63 -5.10
N ASP A 126 -20.21 -13.83 -4.11
CA ASP A 126 -21.39 -13.00 -3.93
C ASP A 126 -21.04 -11.67 -3.24
N GLY A 127 -21.60 -10.58 -3.76
CA GLY A 127 -21.36 -9.26 -3.19
C GLY A 127 -21.71 -8.12 -4.14
N VAL A 128 -21.39 -6.91 -3.71
CA VAL A 128 -21.61 -5.68 -4.47
C VAL A 128 -20.24 -5.10 -4.86
N ILE A 129 -20.11 -4.70 -6.12
CA ILE A 129 -18.89 -4.09 -6.63
C ILE A 129 -18.91 -2.58 -6.36
N TYR A 130 -17.84 -2.12 -5.75
CA TYR A 130 -17.50 -0.72 -5.55
C TYR A 130 -16.19 -0.41 -6.22
N THR A 131 -15.84 0.87 -6.29
CA THR A 131 -14.52 1.33 -6.73
C THR A 131 -13.81 2.03 -5.57
N VAL A 132 -12.48 1.98 -5.59
CA VAL A 132 -11.61 2.71 -4.67
C VAL A 132 -10.42 3.27 -5.42
N THR A 133 -9.97 4.46 -5.00
CA THR A 133 -8.75 5.07 -5.55
C THR A 133 -7.58 4.86 -4.62
N GLY A 134 -6.56 4.16 -5.09
CA GLY A 134 -5.34 3.86 -4.36
C GLY A 134 -4.32 5.00 -4.38
N LYS A 135 -3.21 4.80 -3.67
CA LYS A 135 -2.05 5.69 -3.74
C LYS A 135 -1.53 5.75 -5.19
N GLY A 136 -1.35 6.96 -5.71
CA GLY A 136 -0.97 7.17 -7.11
C GLY A 136 -2.13 7.36 -8.07
N GLY A 137 -3.38 7.41 -7.57
CA GLY A 137 -4.57 7.76 -8.33
C GLY A 137 -5.25 6.59 -9.04
N LEU A 138 -4.71 5.36 -8.99
CA LEU A 138 -5.32 4.19 -9.62
C LEU A 138 -6.67 3.88 -8.99
N THR A 139 -7.73 3.90 -9.77
CA THR A 139 -9.09 3.48 -9.39
C THR A 139 -9.33 2.03 -9.81
N ARG A 140 -9.74 1.20 -8.88
CA ARG A 140 -9.93 -0.25 -9.09
C ARG A 140 -11.24 -0.75 -8.50
N ASN A 141 -11.79 -1.79 -9.09
CA ASN A 141 -12.94 -2.51 -8.54
C ASN A 141 -12.55 -3.29 -7.28
N VAL A 142 -13.44 -3.26 -6.30
CA VAL A 142 -13.42 -4.06 -5.08
C VAL A 142 -14.80 -4.67 -4.84
N LEU A 143 -14.83 -5.85 -4.24
CA LEU A 143 -16.07 -6.55 -3.91
C LEU A 143 -16.30 -6.51 -2.40
N LEU A 144 -17.49 -6.10 -1.99
CA LEU A 144 -17.95 -6.19 -0.60
C LEU A 144 -19.03 -7.27 -0.48
N PRO A 145 -18.97 -8.12 0.53
CA PRO A 145 -20.09 -9.00 0.87
C PRO A 145 -21.41 -8.22 1.01
N ALA A 146 -22.52 -8.80 0.58
CA ALA A 146 -23.81 -8.11 0.53
C ALA A 146 -24.22 -7.50 1.88
N SER A 147 -23.95 -8.18 3.00
CA SER A 147 -24.24 -7.69 4.33
C SER A 147 -23.47 -6.41 4.71
N LEU A 148 -22.20 -6.32 4.32
CA LEU A 148 -21.38 -5.11 4.53
C LEU A 148 -21.78 -3.99 3.57
N ALA A 149 -22.16 -4.34 2.34
CA ALA A 149 -22.64 -3.38 1.35
C ALA A 149 -23.92 -2.68 1.82
N ILE A 150 -24.90 -3.42 2.36
CA ILE A 150 -26.12 -2.85 2.95
C ILE A 150 -25.79 -1.88 4.09
N GLN A 151 -24.89 -2.27 5.00
CA GLN A 151 -24.47 -1.40 6.10
C GLN A 151 -23.72 -0.15 5.59
N LEU A 152 -22.92 -0.29 4.54
CA LEU A 152 -22.23 0.83 3.92
C LEU A 152 -23.20 1.82 3.30
N GLU A 153 -24.20 1.33 2.56
CA GLU A 153 -25.21 2.19 1.93
C GLU A 153 -26.05 2.96 2.98
N ASN A 154 -26.32 2.38 4.13
CA ASN A 154 -26.98 3.07 5.24
C ASN A 154 -26.13 4.22 5.83
N ARG A 155 -24.84 4.25 5.55
CA ARG A 155 -23.90 5.32 5.97
C ARG A 155 -23.58 6.29 4.85
N ARG A 156 -24.32 6.23 3.74
CA ARG A 156 -24.11 7.10 2.60
C ARG A 156 -24.45 8.54 2.94
N LEU A 157 -23.61 9.45 2.51
CA LEU A 157 -23.85 10.89 2.58
C LEU A 157 -24.85 11.29 1.49
N GLY A 158 -25.82 12.12 1.82
CA GLY A 158 -26.80 12.64 0.86
C GLY A 158 -26.15 13.53 -0.21
N GLU A 159 -25.12 14.27 0.17
CA GLU A 159 -24.31 15.08 -0.74
C GLU A 159 -22.86 14.61 -0.72
N VAL A 160 -22.25 14.57 -1.91
CA VAL A 160 -20.85 14.24 -2.04
C VAL A 160 -20.04 15.38 -1.43
N ARG A 161 -19.24 15.09 -0.43
CA ARG A 161 -18.25 16.03 0.05
C ARG A 161 -17.17 16.16 -1.03
N THR A 162 -17.26 17.22 -1.82
CA THR A 162 -16.18 17.71 -2.67
C THR A 162 -15.14 18.41 -1.82
N ALA A 163 -14.68 17.77 -0.76
CA ALA A 163 -13.64 18.34 0.04
C ALA A 163 -12.30 18.15 -0.67
N VAL A 164 -11.32 18.88 -0.21
CA VAL A 164 -9.88 18.69 -0.36
C VAL A 164 -9.47 17.20 -0.33
N ASP A 165 -10.35 16.32 0.13
CA ASP A 165 -10.22 14.88 0.36
C ASP A 165 -10.82 13.98 -0.73
N ARG A 166 -10.89 14.40 -1.98
CA ARG A 166 -11.20 13.50 -3.11
C ARG A 166 -12.61 12.89 -3.16
N GLY A 167 -13.64 13.60 -2.71
CA GLY A 167 -15.03 13.14 -2.77
C GLY A 167 -15.31 11.95 -1.84
N VAL A 168 -15.68 12.23 -0.60
CA VAL A 168 -16.09 11.19 0.36
C VAL A 168 -17.58 10.94 0.21
N PHE A 169 -17.96 9.75 -0.24
CA PHE A 169 -19.35 9.35 -0.46
C PHE A 169 -20.03 8.77 0.79
N TYR A 170 -19.25 8.30 1.75
CA TYR A 170 -19.76 7.58 2.92
C TYR A 170 -19.23 8.18 4.22
N GLN A 171 -20.07 8.15 5.24
CA GLN A 171 -19.69 8.60 6.58
C GLN A 171 -18.65 7.66 7.18
N GLN A 172 -17.49 8.22 7.53
CA GLN A 172 -16.35 7.49 8.07
C GLN A 172 -16.23 7.58 9.60
N ARG A 173 -17.07 8.44 10.23
CA ARG A 173 -17.01 8.70 11.68
C ARG A 173 -18.39 8.59 12.31
#